data_fb94eb0ecccd0fb184ae2fd81a19cca9
#
_entry.id   fb94eb0ecccd0fb184ae2fd81a19cca9
#
_cell.length_a   1.000
_cell.length_b   1.000
_cell.length_c   1.000
_cell.angle_alpha   90.00
_cell.angle_beta   90.00
_cell.angle_gamma   90.00
#
_symmetry.space_group_name_H-M   'P 1'
#
loop_
_entity.id
_entity.type
_entity.pdbx_description
1 polymer ?
#
loop_
_entity_poly.entity_id
_entity_poly.type
_entity_poly.pdbx_seq_one_letter_code
_entity_poly.pdbx_strand_id
1 'polypeptide(L)'
;MPYLGNHLAGSFVSSSFTSQTITGDGSTSYTLDQSVVNGRELLVYINNVKQEEGSGKSYTASGTTITFSEAVQSGDSCYILFFGQTKQTVEPPQGSIRSNMFANDNLTIPKTLTITDGDVVVASGHGIDFSATGNSSETMSNELFDDYEEGTMTLVIADAESGGNSTNASGTFEYTKIGRTVICQVKIDNINTSGMTSGNVLCIRGFPFTHSDLTSISAVLVNETNLGSNAQPIVAQLNGNTILKLTHLLDNAANGKLQVSEFETTTADIQTTLVYRTAT
;
A
#
# COMPACT_ATOMS: atom_id res chain seq x y z
N MET A 1 23.82 13.17 -45.20
CA MET A 1 22.45 12.70 -44.87
C MET A 1 22.36 12.67 -43.36
N PRO A 2 21.36 13.29 -42.76
CA PRO A 2 21.18 13.17 -41.30
C PRO A 2 20.86 11.72 -40.97
N TYR A 3 21.47 11.20 -39.94
CA TYR A 3 21.20 9.87 -39.38
C TYR A 3 19.77 9.85 -38.82
N LEU A 4 18.93 9.04 -39.43
CA LEU A 4 17.52 8.83 -38.99
C LEU A 4 17.41 7.69 -37.98
N GLY A 5 18.40 7.51 -37.13
CA GLY A 5 18.35 6.55 -36.04
C GLY A 5 17.62 7.14 -34.85
N ASN A 6 16.76 6.34 -34.22
CA ASN A 6 16.15 6.69 -32.97
C ASN A 6 17.23 6.98 -31.92
N HIS A 7 17.17 8.12 -31.27
CA HIS A 7 18.03 8.38 -30.10
C HIS A 7 17.68 7.35 -29.05
N LEU A 8 18.54 6.38 -28.86
CA LEU A 8 18.53 5.54 -27.67
C LEU A 8 18.80 6.44 -26.46
N ALA A 9 17.74 6.92 -25.84
CA ALA A 9 17.81 7.55 -24.53
C ALA A 9 18.09 6.46 -23.49
N GLY A 10 19.27 5.92 -23.53
CA GLY A 10 19.79 4.96 -22.57
C GLY A 10 21.26 5.26 -22.43
N SER A 11 21.71 5.47 -21.23
CA SER A 11 23.10 5.60 -20.88
C SER A 11 23.82 4.31 -21.28
N PHE A 12 24.29 4.23 -22.54
CA PHE A 12 25.34 3.28 -22.85
C PHE A 12 26.57 3.79 -22.12
N VAL A 13 26.92 3.15 -21.04
CA VAL A 13 28.29 3.16 -20.61
C VAL A 13 29.06 2.54 -21.78
N SER A 14 29.70 3.35 -22.61
CA SER A 14 30.61 2.83 -23.62
C SER A 14 31.70 2.10 -22.84
N SER A 15 31.65 0.77 -22.87
CA SER A 15 32.76 -0.04 -22.42
C SER A 15 33.87 0.22 -23.43
N SER A 16 34.74 1.21 -23.15
CA SER A 16 35.98 1.36 -23.87
C SER A 16 36.78 0.09 -23.67
N PHE A 17 37.36 -0.44 -24.72
CA PHE A 17 38.33 -1.53 -24.61
C PHE A 17 39.40 -1.10 -23.62
N THR A 18 39.55 -1.85 -22.55
CA THR A 18 40.63 -1.61 -21.59
C THR A 18 41.81 -2.51 -21.92
N SER A 19 42.97 -2.03 -21.65
CA SER A 19 44.21 -2.81 -21.85
C SER A 19 44.96 -2.93 -20.54
N GLN A 20 45.60 -4.08 -20.37
CA GLN A 20 46.52 -4.36 -19.27
C GLN A 20 47.87 -4.77 -19.88
N THR A 21 48.92 -4.23 -19.33
CA THR A 21 50.29 -4.67 -19.66
C THR A 21 50.76 -5.68 -18.61
N ILE A 22 51.24 -6.82 -19.06
CA ILE A 22 51.90 -7.83 -18.22
C ILE A 22 53.41 -7.61 -18.26
N THR A 23 54.05 -7.45 -17.12
CA THR A 23 55.49 -7.46 -16.99
C THR A 23 55.98 -8.89 -16.82
N GLY A 24 56.65 -9.44 -17.78
CA GLY A 24 57.23 -10.77 -17.73
C GLY A 24 58.27 -10.90 -16.61
N ASP A 25 58.13 -11.91 -15.82
CA ASP A 25 59.03 -12.28 -14.69
C ASP A 25 59.49 -13.73 -14.72
N GLY A 26 59.22 -14.42 -15.82
CA GLY A 26 59.47 -15.85 -15.96
C GLY A 26 58.35 -16.74 -15.42
N SER A 27 57.24 -16.16 -14.97
CA SER A 27 56.05 -16.92 -14.53
C SER A 27 55.17 -17.31 -15.72
N THR A 28 54.31 -18.29 -15.49
CA THR A 28 53.26 -18.71 -16.42
C THR A 28 51.88 -18.17 -16.02
N SER A 29 51.72 -17.69 -14.81
CA SER A 29 50.40 -17.26 -14.29
C SER A 29 50.46 -15.83 -13.82
N TYR A 30 49.47 -14.99 -14.23
CA TYR A 30 49.37 -13.59 -13.90
C TYR A 30 47.93 -13.22 -13.50
N THR A 31 47.84 -12.14 -12.73
CA THR A 31 46.54 -11.60 -12.31
C THR A 31 46.03 -10.59 -13.34
N LEU A 32 44.79 -10.75 -13.75
CA LEU A 32 44.05 -9.83 -14.61
C LEU A 32 43.46 -8.68 -13.81
N ASP A 33 43.52 -7.48 -14.35
CA ASP A 33 42.86 -6.29 -13.77
C ASP A 33 41.31 -6.40 -13.76
N GLN A 34 40.79 -7.24 -14.64
CA GLN A 34 39.33 -7.51 -14.72
C GLN A 34 39.08 -9.01 -14.75
N SER A 35 38.00 -9.42 -14.08
CA SER A 35 37.55 -10.82 -14.11
C SER A 35 36.95 -11.18 -15.47
N VAL A 36 37.26 -12.34 -15.98
CA VAL A 36 36.73 -12.90 -17.23
C VAL A 36 36.05 -14.25 -16.98
N VAL A 37 35.04 -14.58 -17.78
CA VAL A 37 34.41 -15.90 -17.72
C VAL A 37 35.33 -16.96 -18.33
N ASN A 38 35.97 -16.59 -19.43
CA ASN A 38 36.98 -17.44 -20.09
C ASN A 38 37.93 -16.59 -20.95
N GLY A 39 38.99 -17.19 -21.45
CA GLY A 39 40.01 -16.53 -22.21
C GLY A 39 39.60 -15.96 -23.57
N ARG A 40 38.37 -16.29 -24.07
CA ARG A 40 37.82 -15.76 -25.31
C ARG A 40 37.39 -14.31 -25.19
N GLU A 41 37.26 -13.81 -23.97
CA GLU A 41 37.03 -12.40 -23.69
C GLU A 41 38.27 -11.52 -23.76
N LEU A 42 39.41 -12.12 -24.08
CA LEU A 42 40.70 -11.48 -24.15
C LEU A 42 41.30 -11.57 -25.56
N LEU A 43 42.00 -10.50 -25.96
CA LEU A 43 43.03 -10.56 -27.01
C LEU A 43 44.38 -10.36 -26.35
N VAL A 44 45.20 -11.39 -26.43
CA VAL A 44 46.55 -11.42 -25.82
C VAL A 44 47.59 -11.38 -26.88
N TYR A 45 48.56 -10.49 -26.67
CA TYR A 45 49.72 -10.32 -27.57
C TYR A 45 51.00 -10.46 -26.77
N ILE A 46 51.93 -11.26 -27.29
CA ILE A 46 53.31 -11.29 -26.80
C ILE A 46 54.23 -10.95 -27.96
N ASN A 47 55.08 -9.92 -27.79
CA ASN A 47 55.97 -9.40 -28.82
C ASN A 47 55.25 -9.10 -30.14
N ASN A 48 54.03 -8.50 -30.03
CA ASN A 48 53.11 -8.18 -31.12
C ASN A 48 52.52 -9.42 -31.86
N VAL A 49 52.73 -10.62 -31.37
CA VAL A 49 52.12 -11.84 -31.93
C VAL A 49 50.88 -12.19 -31.10
N LYS A 50 49.73 -12.31 -31.80
CA LYS A 50 48.50 -12.74 -31.15
C LYS A 50 48.65 -14.14 -30.63
N GLN A 51 48.27 -14.35 -29.39
CA GLN A 51 48.22 -15.62 -28.72
C GLN A 51 46.86 -16.30 -28.90
N GLU A 52 46.81 -17.63 -29.00
CA GLU A 52 45.59 -18.42 -29.17
C GLU A 52 45.09 -18.93 -27.82
N GLU A 53 43.79 -18.73 -27.54
CA GLU A 53 43.17 -19.19 -26.33
C GLU A 53 42.75 -20.65 -26.44
N GLY A 54 42.87 -21.41 -25.35
CA GLY A 54 42.34 -22.75 -25.21
C GLY A 54 43.23 -23.75 -24.52
N SER A 55 42.68 -24.92 -24.14
CA SER A 55 43.45 -26.00 -23.58
C SER A 55 44.46 -26.57 -24.64
N GLY A 56 45.74 -26.60 -24.28
CA GLY A 56 46.80 -27.01 -25.19
C GLY A 56 47.19 -25.93 -26.23
N LYS A 57 46.71 -24.71 -26.05
CA LYS A 57 47.08 -23.49 -26.83
C LYS A 57 47.99 -22.57 -26.01
N SER A 58 48.15 -21.34 -26.45
CA SER A 58 49.08 -20.38 -25.82
C SER A 58 48.66 -19.94 -24.42
N TYR A 59 47.36 -19.84 -24.15
CA TYR A 59 46.90 -19.44 -22.82
C TYR A 59 45.49 -19.95 -22.52
N THR A 60 45.13 -19.98 -21.23
CA THR A 60 43.79 -20.06 -20.70
C THR A 60 43.57 -18.97 -19.70
N ALA A 61 42.28 -18.51 -19.52
CA ALA A 61 41.92 -17.54 -18.47
C ALA A 61 40.55 -17.87 -17.87
N SER A 62 40.42 -17.61 -16.57
CA SER A 62 39.16 -17.69 -15.83
C SER A 62 39.25 -16.89 -14.56
N GLY A 63 38.15 -16.21 -14.20
CA GLY A 63 38.16 -15.25 -13.09
C GLY A 63 39.19 -14.16 -13.32
N THR A 64 40.02 -13.88 -12.36
CA THR A 64 41.12 -12.89 -12.44
C THR A 64 42.48 -13.53 -12.74
N THR A 65 42.49 -14.73 -13.30
CA THR A 65 43.77 -15.42 -13.57
C THR A 65 43.88 -15.76 -15.04
N ILE A 66 45.02 -15.41 -15.63
CA ILE A 66 45.49 -15.89 -16.94
C ILE A 66 46.67 -16.81 -16.74
N THR A 67 46.66 -17.95 -17.44
CA THR A 67 47.77 -18.93 -17.41
C THR A 67 48.26 -19.17 -18.82
N PHE A 68 49.52 -18.91 -19.06
CA PHE A 68 50.23 -19.17 -20.32
C PHE A 68 50.80 -20.56 -20.35
N SER A 69 50.92 -21.14 -21.54
CA SER A 69 51.58 -22.48 -21.75
C SER A 69 53.08 -22.42 -21.55
N GLU A 70 53.68 -21.26 -21.77
CA GLU A 70 55.11 -20.95 -21.61
C GLU A 70 55.30 -19.71 -20.77
N ALA A 71 56.44 -19.61 -20.10
CA ALA A 71 56.75 -18.48 -19.23
C ALA A 71 56.95 -17.19 -20.06
N VAL A 72 56.31 -16.09 -19.61
CA VAL A 72 56.54 -14.73 -20.19
C VAL A 72 57.86 -14.22 -19.61
N GLN A 73 58.87 -14.11 -20.45
CA GLN A 73 60.24 -13.74 -20.01
C GLN A 73 60.39 -12.25 -19.72
N SER A 74 61.34 -11.93 -18.88
CA SER A 74 61.75 -10.51 -18.68
C SER A 74 62.21 -9.91 -20.00
N GLY A 75 61.61 -8.84 -20.44
CA GLY A 75 61.85 -8.20 -21.71
C GLY A 75 60.82 -8.49 -22.80
N ASP A 76 59.95 -9.47 -22.60
CA ASP A 76 58.80 -9.66 -23.48
C ASP A 76 57.76 -8.53 -23.33
N SER A 77 57.31 -8.03 -24.48
CA SER A 77 56.18 -7.10 -24.53
C SER A 77 54.89 -7.91 -24.51
N CYS A 78 54.24 -7.98 -23.35
CA CYS A 78 52.94 -8.69 -23.21
C CYS A 78 51.84 -7.70 -22.85
N TYR A 79 50.81 -7.63 -23.67
CA TYR A 79 49.61 -6.86 -23.35
C TYR A 79 48.31 -7.60 -23.71
N ILE A 80 47.30 -7.26 -22.96
CA ILE A 80 45.98 -7.87 -23.02
C ILE A 80 44.95 -6.80 -23.31
N LEU A 81 44.08 -7.02 -24.27
CA LEU A 81 42.91 -6.21 -24.51
C LEU A 81 41.67 -6.99 -24.00
N PHE A 82 40.92 -6.35 -23.15
CA PHE A 82 39.63 -6.90 -22.68
C PHE A 82 38.52 -6.49 -23.65
N PHE A 83 37.84 -7.45 -24.24
CA PHE A 83 36.58 -7.21 -24.93
C PHE A 83 35.51 -6.91 -23.90
N GLY A 84 34.90 -5.75 -24.02
CA GLY A 84 33.95 -5.22 -23.03
C GLY A 84 32.96 -6.26 -22.53
N GLN A 85 33.16 -6.62 -21.30
CA GLN A 85 32.13 -7.32 -20.57
C GLN A 85 30.97 -6.35 -20.34
N THR A 86 29.77 -6.80 -20.65
CA THR A 86 28.60 -6.26 -19.95
C THR A 86 28.80 -6.59 -18.48
N LYS A 87 29.38 -5.67 -17.69
CA LYS A 87 29.26 -5.76 -16.25
C LYS A 87 27.77 -5.85 -15.97
N GLN A 88 27.34 -7.04 -15.57
CA GLN A 88 26.07 -7.15 -14.91
C GLN A 88 26.21 -6.33 -13.62
N THR A 89 25.76 -5.08 -13.67
CA THR A 89 25.68 -4.25 -12.48
C THR A 89 24.70 -4.95 -11.57
N VAL A 90 25.16 -5.38 -10.41
CA VAL A 90 24.31 -6.00 -9.36
C VAL A 90 23.22 -5.01 -8.93
N GLU A 91 23.41 -3.73 -9.21
CA GLU A 91 22.43 -2.67 -8.95
C GLU A 91 22.00 -2.04 -10.29
N PRO A 92 20.71 -2.10 -10.62
CA PRO A 92 20.17 -1.34 -11.74
C PRO A 92 20.45 0.16 -11.54
N PRO A 93 20.84 0.92 -12.57
CA PRO A 93 20.99 2.36 -12.45
C PRO A 93 19.74 3.00 -11.86
N GLN A 94 19.92 4.07 -11.07
CA GLN A 94 18.81 4.80 -10.47
C GLN A 94 17.80 5.23 -11.56
N GLY A 95 16.50 4.92 -11.33
CA GLY A 95 15.42 5.21 -12.27
C GLY A 95 15.37 4.30 -13.51
N SER A 96 16.18 3.24 -13.57
CA SER A 96 16.15 2.25 -14.66
C SER A 96 15.02 1.24 -14.57
N ILE A 97 14.49 1.00 -13.36
CA ILE A 97 13.35 0.13 -13.14
C ILE A 97 12.08 0.89 -13.53
N ARG A 98 11.45 0.47 -14.61
CA ARG A 98 10.24 1.10 -15.15
C ARG A 98 9.07 0.11 -15.16
N SER A 99 7.85 0.64 -15.19
CA SER A 99 6.61 -0.16 -15.18
C SER A 99 6.55 -1.23 -16.28
N ASN A 100 7.12 -0.96 -17.46
CA ASN A 100 7.15 -1.91 -18.56
C ASN A 100 8.09 -3.10 -18.34
N MET A 101 8.97 -3.05 -17.35
CA MET A 101 9.83 -4.19 -16.98
C MET A 101 9.05 -5.28 -16.23
N PHE A 102 7.88 -4.94 -15.69
CA PHE A 102 6.99 -5.84 -14.94
C PHE A 102 5.66 -6.08 -15.67
N ALA A 103 5.58 -5.75 -16.97
CA ALA A 103 4.31 -5.67 -17.69
C ALA A 103 3.52 -7.00 -17.74
N ASN A 104 4.16 -8.14 -17.54
CA ASN A 104 3.53 -9.46 -17.64
C ASN A 104 3.92 -10.44 -16.53
N ASP A 105 4.71 -10.02 -15.55
CA ASP A 105 5.21 -10.90 -14.50
C ASP A 105 5.02 -10.30 -13.11
N ASN A 106 4.83 -11.15 -12.12
CA ASN A 106 4.78 -10.75 -10.72
C ASN A 106 6.18 -10.35 -10.24
N LEU A 107 6.29 -9.22 -9.56
CA LEU A 107 7.51 -8.88 -8.83
C LEU A 107 7.57 -9.71 -7.55
N THR A 108 8.50 -10.67 -7.50
CA THR A 108 8.76 -11.45 -6.28
C THR A 108 9.92 -10.85 -5.52
N ILE A 109 9.68 -10.39 -4.30
CA ILE A 109 10.71 -9.90 -3.37
C ILE A 109 10.92 -10.95 -2.30
N PRO A 110 12.08 -11.65 -2.28
CA PRO A 110 12.30 -12.78 -1.37
C PRO A 110 12.50 -12.38 0.10
N LYS A 111 12.51 -11.07 0.39
CA LYS A 111 12.66 -10.51 1.74
C LYS A 111 11.65 -9.38 1.96
N THR A 112 12.05 -8.29 2.55
CA THR A 112 11.21 -7.16 2.89
C THR A 112 11.19 -6.13 1.75
N LEU A 113 10.00 -5.65 1.38
CA LEU A 113 9.82 -4.42 0.63
C LEU A 113 9.82 -3.24 1.60
N THR A 114 10.79 -2.35 1.50
CA THR A 114 10.83 -1.10 2.27
C THR A 114 10.61 0.08 1.33
N ILE A 115 9.58 0.88 1.60
CA ILE A 115 9.31 2.15 0.91
C ILE A 115 9.70 3.25 1.87
N THR A 116 10.78 3.98 1.54
CA THR A 116 11.34 5.02 2.42
C THR A 116 10.68 6.38 2.24
N ASP A 117 10.12 6.62 1.05
CA ASP A 117 9.42 7.85 0.70
C ASP A 117 8.47 7.55 -0.47
N GLY A 118 7.19 7.83 -0.28
CA GLY A 118 6.13 7.53 -1.23
C GLY A 118 5.11 6.50 -0.73
N ASP A 119 4.07 6.29 -1.52
CA ASP A 119 2.92 5.47 -1.19
C ASP A 119 2.89 4.16 -2.00
N VAL A 120 2.18 3.17 -1.47
CA VAL A 120 1.71 2.02 -2.25
C VAL A 120 0.34 2.34 -2.81
N VAL A 121 0.28 2.58 -4.11
CA VAL A 121 -0.99 2.83 -4.79
C VAL A 121 -1.51 1.52 -5.37
N VAL A 122 -2.65 1.07 -4.86
CA VAL A 122 -3.37 -0.11 -5.38
C VAL A 122 -4.52 0.37 -6.25
N ALA A 123 -4.68 -0.23 -7.43
CA ALA A 123 -5.77 0.15 -8.34
C ALA A 123 -7.14 -0.16 -7.73
N SER A 124 -8.18 0.59 -8.16
CA SER A 124 -9.57 0.36 -7.71
C SER A 124 -10.01 -1.09 -7.95
N GLY A 125 -10.60 -1.72 -6.95
CA GLY A 125 -11.01 -3.12 -6.97
C GLY A 125 -9.89 -4.13 -6.71
N HIS A 126 -8.70 -3.64 -6.31
CA HIS A 126 -7.56 -4.46 -5.91
C HIS A 126 -7.14 -4.09 -4.49
N GLY A 127 -6.41 -4.95 -3.82
CA GLY A 127 -6.00 -4.76 -2.43
C GLY A 127 -4.75 -5.55 -2.06
N ILE A 128 -4.49 -5.66 -0.77
CA ILE A 128 -3.41 -6.49 -0.22
C ILE A 128 -4.02 -7.84 0.15
N ASP A 129 -3.51 -8.90 -0.47
CA ASP A 129 -3.97 -10.28 -0.27
C ASP A 129 -3.17 -10.94 0.86
N PHE A 130 -3.88 -11.41 1.88
CA PHE A 130 -3.33 -12.14 3.02
C PHE A 130 -3.61 -13.64 2.96
N SER A 131 -4.16 -14.17 1.87
CA SER A 131 -4.56 -15.58 1.73
C SER A 131 -3.41 -16.59 1.86
N ALA A 132 -2.16 -16.12 1.76
CA ALA A 132 -0.98 -16.95 1.99
C ALA A 132 -0.69 -17.19 3.47
N THR A 133 -1.39 -16.51 4.40
CA THR A 133 -1.24 -16.75 5.84
C THR A 133 -2.01 -18.00 6.26
N GLY A 134 -1.49 -18.70 7.28
CA GLY A 134 -2.18 -19.88 7.80
C GLY A 134 -3.51 -19.52 8.46
N ASN A 135 -4.59 -20.09 8.00
CA ASN A 135 -5.92 -19.90 8.56
C ASN A 135 -6.07 -20.64 9.88
N SER A 136 -6.96 -20.14 10.75
CA SER A 136 -7.50 -20.90 11.84
C SER A 136 -8.40 -22.04 11.29
N SER A 137 -8.91 -22.90 12.15
CA SER A 137 -9.87 -23.97 11.77
C SER A 137 -11.21 -23.45 11.24
N GLU A 138 -11.42 -22.14 11.22
CA GLU A 138 -12.66 -21.49 10.77
C GLU A 138 -12.63 -21.25 9.24
N THR A 139 -13.81 -21.14 8.65
CA THR A 139 -13.94 -20.81 7.21
C THR A 139 -13.67 -19.34 6.99
N MET A 140 -12.60 -19.03 6.28
CA MET A 140 -12.29 -17.68 5.83
C MET A 140 -13.13 -17.35 4.58
N SER A 141 -13.76 -16.19 4.58
CA SER A 141 -14.60 -15.75 3.45
C SER A 141 -13.89 -14.75 2.53
N ASN A 142 -12.93 -14.01 3.06
CA ASN A 142 -12.14 -13.05 2.33
C ASN A 142 -10.89 -12.66 3.14
N GLU A 143 -9.75 -12.64 2.50
CA GLU A 143 -8.47 -12.21 3.07
C GLU A 143 -7.84 -11.07 2.25
N LEU A 144 -8.61 -10.48 1.35
CA LEU A 144 -8.21 -9.30 0.59
C LEU A 144 -8.57 -8.02 1.35
N PHE A 145 -7.58 -7.20 1.66
CA PHE A 145 -7.77 -5.85 2.19
C PHE A 145 -7.84 -4.86 1.03
N ASP A 146 -9.05 -4.62 0.53
CA ASP A 146 -9.34 -3.83 -0.68
C ASP A 146 -10.31 -2.66 -0.45
N ASP A 147 -10.83 -2.53 0.78
CA ASP A 147 -11.90 -1.58 1.09
C ASP A 147 -11.57 -0.80 2.36
N TYR A 148 -10.85 0.31 2.17
CA TYR A 148 -10.58 1.31 3.19
C TYR A 148 -11.05 2.67 2.72
N GLU A 149 -11.84 3.34 3.52
CA GLU A 149 -12.42 4.63 3.20
C GLU A 149 -12.56 5.50 4.45
N GLU A 150 -12.19 6.75 4.35
CA GLU A 150 -12.43 7.77 5.36
C GLU A 150 -13.19 8.95 4.75
N GLY A 151 -14.04 9.55 5.54
CA GLY A 151 -14.79 10.70 5.06
C GLY A 151 -15.60 11.40 6.14
N THR A 152 -16.30 12.42 5.69
CA THR A 152 -17.27 13.15 6.48
C THR A 152 -18.67 12.83 6.01
N MET A 153 -19.67 12.98 6.89
CA MET A 153 -21.07 12.79 6.56
C MET A 153 -21.88 14.07 6.88
N THR A 154 -23.04 14.16 6.29
CA THR A 154 -24.00 15.22 6.61
C THR A 154 -25.19 14.61 7.32
N LEU A 155 -25.37 14.93 8.58
CA LEU A 155 -26.46 14.42 9.38
C LEU A 155 -27.62 15.40 9.44
N VAL A 156 -28.81 14.83 9.53
CA VAL A 156 -30.08 15.58 9.62
C VAL A 156 -30.86 15.05 10.81
N ILE A 157 -31.29 15.95 11.68
CA ILE A 157 -32.24 15.66 12.76
C ILE A 157 -33.66 15.73 12.19
N ALA A 158 -34.50 14.76 12.48
CA ALA A 158 -35.82 14.67 11.92
C ALA A 158 -36.82 14.04 12.91
N ASP A 159 -38.10 14.34 12.74
CA ASP A 159 -39.20 13.77 13.49
C ASP A 159 -39.88 12.55 12.79
N ALA A 160 -39.21 12.04 11.75
CA ALA A 160 -39.65 10.85 11.02
C ALA A 160 -38.47 10.17 10.31
N GLU A 161 -38.61 8.88 9.99
CA GLU A 161 -37.59 8.12 9.25
C GLU A 161 -37.48 8.56 7.79
N SER A 162 -38.57 9.02 7.20
CA SER A 162 -38.62 9.63 5.86
C SER A 162 -39.65 10.73 5.84
N GLY A 163 -39.43 11.75 5.05
CA GLY A 163 -40.27 12.95 5.11
C GLY A 163 -40.22 13.64 6.48
N GLY A 164 -41.36 14.15 6.96
CA GLY A 164 -41.47 14.86 8.24
C GLY A 164 -40.73 16.18 8.27
N ASN A 165 -40.73 16.82 9.46
CA ASN A 165 -39.94 18.02 9.69
C ASN A 165 -38.48 17.62 10.01
N SER A 166 -37.54 18.42 9.51
CA SER A 166 -36.14 18.15 9.72
C SER A 166 -35.27 19.39 9.67
N THR A 167 -34.11 19.34 10.32
CA THR A 167 -33.08 20.37 10.29
C THR A 167 -31.71 19.75 10.13
N ASN A 168 -30.78 20.45 9.51
CA ASN A 168 -29.39 19.99 9.43
C ASN A 168 -28.79 19.97 10.83
N ALA A 169 -28.07 18.88 11.14
CA ALA A 169 -27.31 18.79 12.36
C ALA A 169 -26.06 19.71 12.28
N SER A 170 -25.70 20.28 13.41
CA SER A 170 -24.45 21.04 13.59
C SER A 170 -23.47 20.21 14.40
N GLY A 171 -22.21 20.22 14.02
CA GLY A 171 -21.17 19.46 14.75
C GLY A 171 -20.14 18.81 13.84
N THR A 172 -19.48 17.76 14.37
CA THR A 172 -18.47 16.99 13.65
C THR A 172 -18.97 15.57 13.39
N PHE A 173 -18.90 15.15 12.12
CA PHE A 173 -19.42 13.85 11.67
C PHE A 173 -18.43 13.23 10.72
N GLU A 174 -17.70 12.25 11.21
CA GLU A 174 -16.62 11.57 10.49
C GLU A 174 -16.85 10.05 10.51
N TYR A 175 -16.36 9.37 9.49
CA TYR A 175 -16.38 7.91 9.45
C TYR A 175 -15.08 7.33 8.91
N THR A 176 -14.81 6.10 9.33
CA THR A 176 -13.80 5.22 8.75
C THR A 176 -14.48 3.89 8.43
N LYS A 177 -14.28 3.39 7.22
CA LYS A 177 -14.73 2.05 6.79
C LYS A 177 -13.53 1.17 6.52
N ILE A 178 -13.56 -0.03 7.07
CA ILE A 178 -12.55 -1.06 6.86
C ILE A 178 -13.29 -2.36 6.50
N GLY A 179 -13.22 -2.76 5.25
CA GLY A 179 -14.04 -3.84 4.74
C GLY A 179 -15.51 -3.57 5.04
N ARG A 180 -16.17 -4.45 5.79
CA ARG A 180 -17.58 -4.29 6.17
C ARG A 180 -17.81 -3.57 7.49
N THR A 181 -16.78 -3.14 8.18
CA THR A 181 -16.88 -2.43 9.47
C THR A 181 -16.84 -0.94 9.25
N VAL A 182 -17.87 -0.25 9.73
CA VAL A 182 -17.97 1.21 9.70
C VAL A 182 -17.89 1.74 11.12
N ILE A 183 -17.00 2.69 11.34
CA ILE A 183 -16.83 3.42 12.60
C ILE A 183 -17.22 4.86 12.32
N CYS A 184 -18.27 5.36 12.97
CA CYS A 184 -18.72 6.73 12.85
C CYS A 184 -18.48 7.48 14.16
N GLN A 185 -17.82 8.60 14.09
CA GLN A 185 -17.71 9.56 15.20
C GLN A 185 -18.73 10.66 15.00
N VAL A 186 -19.62 10.81 15.94
CA VAL A 186 -20.77 11.74 15.87
C VAL A 186 -20.74 12.64 17.10
N LYS A 187 -20.60 13.93 16.85
CA LYS A 187 -20.81 14.98 17.84
C LYS A 187 -21.78 15.99 17.26
N ILE A 188 -23.01 15.98 17.73
CA ILE A 188 -24.07 16.93 17.37
C ILE A 188 -24.16 17.95 18.49
N ASP A 189 -24.02 19.22 18.13
CA ASP A 189 -24.09 20.34 19.04
C ASP A 189 -25.40 21.12 18.83
N ASN A 190 -26.06 21.47 19.93
CA ASN A 190 -27.23 22.35 19.95
C ASN A 190 -28.36 21.85 19.02
N ILE A 191 -28.91 20.70 19.30
CA ILE A 191 -29.99 20.08 18.52
C ILE A 191 -31.17 21.08 18.37
N ASN A 192 -31.53 21.36 17.12
CA ASN A 192 -32.68 22.21 16.82
C ASN A 192 -33.88 21.35 16.44
N THR A 193 -34.85 21.28 17.32
CA THR A 193 -36.13 20.57 17.13
C THR A 193 -37.30 21.49 16.77
N SER A 194 -37.03 22.75 16.49
CA SER A 194 -38.08 23.72 16.14
C SER A 194 -38.90 23.29 14.93
N GLY A 195 -40.21 23.34 15.05
CA GLY A 195 -41.16 22.95 13.99
C GLY A 195 -41.37 21.45 13.87
N MET A 196 -40.67 20.61 14.66
CA MET A 196 -40.91 19.17 14.72
C MET A 196 -42.10 18.81 15.59
N THR A 197 -42.71 17.66 15.33
CA THR A 197 -43.85 17.14 16.12
C THR A 197 -43.33 16.51 17.42
N SER A 198 -43.70 17.09 18.55
CA SER A 198 -43.18 16.77 19.89
C SER A 198 -43.31 15.28 20.30
N GLY A 199 -44.42 14.62 19.93
CA GLY A 199 -44.64 13.22 20.23
C GLY A 199 -43.99 12.22 19.27
N ASN A 200 -43.34 12.69 18.23
CA ASN A 200 -42.64 11.80 17.27
C ASN A 200 -41.30 11.34 17.80
N VAL A 201 -40.83 10.19 17.34
CA VAL A 201 -39.47 9.69 17.62
C VAL A 201 -38.47 10.54 16.90
N LEU A 202 -37.44 11.04 17.61
CA LEU A 202 -36.33 11.76 17.02
C LEU A 202 -35.42 10.79 16.26
N CYS A 203 -35.20 11.09 15.00
CA CYS A 203 -34.37 10.34 14.07
C CYS A 203 -33.16 11.15 13.61
N ILE A 204 -32.00 10.54 13.56
CA ILE A 204 -30.79 11.10 12.96
C ILE A 204 -30.55 10.35 11.65
N ARG A 205 -30.58 11.06 10.52
CA ARG A 205 -30.45 10.52 9.15
C ARG A 205 -29.18 10.97 8.51
N GLY A 206 -28.70 10.21 7.51
CA GLY A 206 -27.54 10.59 6.70
C GLY A 206 -26.27 9.81 6.98
N PHE A 207 -26.37 8.66 7.64
CA PHE A 207 -25.23 7.75 7.77
C PHE A 207 -24.80 7.18 6.41
N PRO A 208 -23.49 7.01 6.16
CA PRO A 208 -22.98 6.82 4.80
C PRO A 208 -23.30 5.44 4.21
N PHE A 209 -23.48 4.43 5.05
CA PHE A 209 -23.68 3.06 4.59
C PHE A 209 -24.89 2.44 5.26
N THR A 210 -25.64 1.65 4.49
CA THR A 210 -26.77 0.89 5.02
C THR A 210 -26.27 -0.16 5.99
N HIS A 211 -26.82 -0.17 7.18
CA HIS A 211 -26.56 -1.16 8.21
C HIS A 211 -27.04 -2.55 7.76
N SER A 212 -26.24 -3.57 7.98
CA SER A 212 -26.68 -4.96 7.77
C SER A 212 -27.74 -5.36 8.81
N ASP A 213 -28.41 -6.47 8.61
CA ASP A 213 -29.51 -6.96 9.47
C ASP A 213 -29.16 -7.19 10.95
N LEU A 214 -27.89 -7.04 11.32
CA LEU A 214 -27.45 -7.15 12.71
C LEU A 214 -27.65 -5.81 13.42
N THR A 215 -28.39 -5.81 14.51
CA THR A 215 -28.57 -4.61 15.35
C THR A 215 -27.24 -4.16 15.94
N SER A 216 -26.85 -2.92 15.68
CA SER A 216 -25.73 -2.28 16.31
C SER A 216 -26.19 -1.34 17.42
N ILE A 217 -25.61 -1.49 18.59
CA ILE A 217 -25.92 -0.68 19.77
C ILE A 217 -24.63 -0.06 20.27
N SER A 218 -24.63 1.26 20.47
CA SER A 218 -23.50 1.99 21.03
C SER A 218 -23.94 2.84 22.21
N ALA A 219 -23.04 3.04 23.17
CA ALA A 219 -23.26 4.00 24.22
C ALA A 219 -23.33 5.41 23.63
N VAL A 220 -24.17 6.25 24.19
CA VAL A 220 -24.33 7.64 23.77
C VAL A 220 -24.38 8.55 24.99
N LEU A 221 -23.69 9.68 24.88
CA LEU A 221 -23.86 10.80 25.82
C LEU A 221 -24.88 11.75 25.20
N VAL A 222 -25.94 12.05 25.95
CA VAL A 222 -26.93 13.05 25.59
C VAL A 222 -27.01 14.04 26.75
N ASN A 223 -26.80 15.30 26.44
CA ASN A 223 -26.93 16.40 27.40
C ASN A 223 -28.26 17.13 27.18
N GLU A 224 -28.71 17.86 28.19
CA GLU A 224 -29.89 18.74 28.11
C GLU A 224 -31.14 18.01 27.57
N THR A 225 -31.47 16.92 28.24
CA THR A 225 -32.68 16.17 27.97
C THR A 225 -33.70 16.31 29.09
N ASN A 226 -34.98 16.32 28.73
CA ASN A 226 -36.09 16.32 29.67
C ASN A 226 -36.65 14.90 29.85
N LEU A 227 -35.80 13.98 30.24
CA LEU A 227 -36.15 12.60 30.50
C LEU A 227 -36.83 12.47 31.87
N GLY A 228 -37.89 11.69 31.96
CA GLY A 228 -38.54 11.40 33.23
C GLY A 228 -37.60 10.71 34.23
N SER A 229 -37.91 10.80 35.53
CA SER A 229 -37.05 10.34 36.62
C SER A 229 -36.67 8.83 36.59
N ASN A 230 -37.28 8.03 35.74
CA ASN A 230 -36.99 6.61 35.58
C ASN A 230 -36.21 6.27 34.31
N ALA A 231 -35.76 7.27 33.56
CA ALA A 231 -34.95 7.04 32.39
C ALA A 231 -33.55 6.60 32.76
N GLN A 232 -33.12 5.48 32.19
CA GLN A 232 -31.81 4.86 32.38
C GLN A 232 -30.91 5.13 31.16
N PRO A 233 -29.70 4.61 31.11
CA PRO A 233 -28.77 4.95 30.06
C PRO A 233 -29.37 4.95 28.66
N ILE A 234 -29.06 5.98 27.88
CA ILE A 234 -29.48 6.12 26.50
C ILE A 234 -28.49 5.35 25.63
N VAL A 235 -29.01 4.61 24.66
CA VAL A 235 -28.20 3.91 23.66
C VAL A 235 -28.59 4.35 22.26
N ALA A 236 -27.61 4.47 21.40
CA ALA A 236 -27.80 4.71 19.99
C ALA A 236 -28.00 3.38 19.25
N GLN A 237 -28.98 3.32 18.39
CA GLN A 237 -29.32 2.09 17.64
C GLN A 237 -29.55 2.41 16.17
N LEU A 238 -28.74 1.77 15.30
CA LEU A 238 -29.04 1.62 13.88
C LEU A 238 -29.82 0.32 13.68
N ASN A 239 -30.80 0.34 12.80
CA ASN A 239 -31.62 -0.81 12.52
C ASN A 239 -32.02 -0.87 11.04
N GLY A 240 -31.30 -1.70 10.26
CA GLY A 240 -31.63 -2.05 8.88
C GLY A 240 -31.57 -0.91 7.84
N ASN A 241 -31.08 0.28 8.20
CA ASN A 241 -31.02 1.44 7.31
C ASN A 241 -29.91 2.42 7.71
N THR A 242 -29.94 3.64 7.17
CA THR A 242 -29.00 4.73 7.46
C THR A 242 -29.55 5.70 8.53
N ILE A 243 -30.39 5.21 9.44
CA ILE A 243 -31.09 6.02 10.45
C ILE A 243 -30.73 5.57 11.84
N LEU A 244 -30.29 6.51 12.65
CA LEU A 244 -30.02 6.31 14.06
C LEU A 244 -31.22 6.77 14.88
N LYS A 245 -31.62 5.95 15.84
CA LYS A 245 -32.59 6.29 16.88
C LYS A 245 -31.97 6.11 18.24
N LEU A 246 -32.33 6.99 19.15
CA LEU A 246 -31.92 6.87 20.53
C LEU A 246 -33.00 6.12 21.32
N THR A 247 -32.55 5.25 22.20
CA THR A 247 -33.43 4.40 23.02
C THR A 247 -33.04 4.56 24.47
N HIS A 248 -33.97 4.87 25.33
CA HIS A 248 -33.78 4.75 26.76
C HIS A 248 -34.15 3.35 27.25
N LEU A 249 -33.30 2.82 28.11
CA LEU A 249 -33.55 1.56 28.77
C LEU A 249 -34.39 1.83 30.01
N LEU A 250 -35.50 1.15 30.18
CA LEU A 250 -36.38 1.30 31.32
C LEU A 250 -36.25 0.08 32.24
N ASP A 251 -36.28 0.32 33.56
CA ASP A 251 -36.40 -0.75 34.54
C ASP A 251 -37.83 -1.28 34.57
N ASN A 252 -37.99 -2.59 34.44
CA ASN A 252 -39.30 -3.28 34.41
C ASN A 252 -40.33 -2.82 33.34
N ALA A 253 -39.88 -2.19 32.27
CA ALA A 253 -40.75 -1.79 31.18
C ALA A 253 -40.10 -2.01 29.81
N ALA A 254 -40.88 -1.98 28.75
CA ALA A 254 -40.37 -2.01 27.41
C ALA A 254 -39.52 -0.72 27.13
N ASN A 255 -38.35 -0.89 26.52
CA ASN A 255 -37.50 0.22 26.14
C ASN A 255 -38.25 1.20 25.22
N GLY A 256 -38.10 2.49 25.48
CA GLY A 256 -38.73 3.57 24.71
C GLY A 256 -37.77 4.20 23.74
N LYS A 257 -38.25 4.61 22.58
CA LYS A 257 -37.50 5.49 21.67
C LYS A 257 -37.63 6.94 22.15
N LEU A 258 -36.54 7.72 22.12
CA LEU A 258 -36.61 9.10 22.52
C LEU A 258 -37.45 9.92 21.53
N GLN A 259 -38.37 10.69 22.08
CA GLN A 259 -39.24 11.58 21.33
C GLN A 259 -38.61 12.98 21.20
N VAL A 260 -39.08 13.74 20.25
CA VAL A 260 -38.66 15.15 20.03
C VAL A 260 -38.81 16.00 21.29
N SER A 261 -39.89 15.80 22.07
CA SER A 261 -40.16 16.51 23.30
C SER A 261 -39.19 16.25 24.46
N GLU A 262 -38.38 15.22 24.34
CA GLU A 262 -37.38 14.86 25.35
C GLU A 262 -36.02 15.55 25.16
N PHE A 263 -35.90 16.39 24.13
CA PHE A 263 -34.70 17.15 23.87
C PHE A 263 -34.97 18.66 24.08
N GLU A 264 -34.10 19.30 24.83
CA GLU A 264 -34.11 20.76 24.93
C GLU A 264 -33.62 21.37 23.62
N THR A 265 -34.52 22.08 22.94
CA THR A 265 -34.16 22.66 21.62
C THR A 265 -33.08 23.73 21.77
N THR A 266 -32.13 23.71 20.89
CA THR A 266 -30.96 24.61 20.81
C THR A 266 -29.90 24.46 21.92
N THR A 267 -30.04 23.51 22.83
CA THR A 267 -29.05 23.25 23.89
C THR A 267 -28.67 21.80 24.03
N ALA A 268 -29.51 20.86 23.60
CA ALA A 268 -29.21 19.44 23.69
C ALA A 268 -28.10 19.03 22.75
N ASP A 269 -27.20 18.20 23.25
CA ASP A 269 -26.07 17.64 22.50
C ASP A 269 -26.13 16.13 22.49
N ILE A 270 -25.61 15.54 21.41
CA ILE A 270 -25.44 14.07 21.27
C ILE A 270 -24.00 13.78 20.91
N GLN A 271 -23.36 12.87 21.65
CA GLN A 271 -22.02 12.38 21.34
C GLN A 271 -22.01 10.84 21.38
N THR A 272 -21.54 10.22 20.31
CA THR A 272 -21.41 8.76 20.23
C THR A 272 -20.37 8.33 19.23
N THR A 273 -19.77 7.19 19.48
CA THR A 273 -19.03 6.42 18.47
C THR A 273 -19.84 5.20 18.11
N LEU A 274 -20.32 5.14 16.89
CA LEU A 274 -21.05 4.01 16.36
C LEU A 274 -20.11 3.07 15.63
N VAL A 275 -20.21 1.78 15.92
CA VAL A 275 -19.54 0.73 15.16
C VAL A 275 -20.62 -0.20 14.62
N TYR A 276 -20.70 -0.34 13.31
CA TYR A 276 -21.66 -1.22 12.68
C TYR A 276 -21.09 -1.91 11.44
N ARG A 277 -21.79 -2.93 10.97
CA ARG A 277 -21.44 -3.62 9.72
C ARG A 277 -22.37 -3.17 8.60
N THR A 278 -21.80 -2.88 7.45
CA THR A 278 -22.57 -2.66 6.22
C THR A 278 -22.90 -3.98 5.54
N ALA A 279 -23.98 -3.98 4.73
CA ALA A 279 -24.41 -5.15 3.98
C ALA A 279 -23.43 -5.53 2.84
N THR A 280 -22.70 -4.54 2.33
CA THR A 280 -21.66 -4.70 1.27
C THR A 280 -20.44 -3.90 1.63
#